data_6fb7cd2d13944bde4714324d0d7d307f
#
_entry.id   6fb7cd2d13944bde4714324d0d7d307f
#
_cell.length_a   1.000
_cell.length_b   1.000
_cell.length_c   1.000
_cell.angle_alpha   90.00
_cell.angle_beta   90.00
_cell.angle_gamma   90.00
#
_symmetry.space_group_name_H-M   'P 1'
#
loop_
_entity.id
_entity.type
_entity.pdbx_description
1 polymer ?
#
loop_
_entity_poly.entity_id
_entity_poly.type
_entity_poly.pdbx_seq_one_letter_code
_entity_poly.pdbx_strand_id
1 'polypeptide(L)'
;DNKDLVAEKVLECIDKNFSIEEQEKIYVAEIDTKYIDGIGLCNHYNIPRKQGANCLIVECIRKDIKKYVALLIPVGYKFNMSSTVRKKTNSRMVSVANLNYVLEKTEVEENSINPLCIPPTWPIYVDPKLLDIPNIICGSGLQKSKLLIPSKYLLKLPNVELVADLAKEI
;
A
#
# COMPACT_ATOMS: atom_id res chain seq x y z
N ASP A 1 -1.32 20.28 -9.20
CA ASP A 1 -0.69 20.61 -10.46
C ASP A 1 0.32 19.57 -10.97
N ASN A 2 0.63 18.52 -10.16
CA ASN A 2 1.51 17.42 -10.58
C ASN A 2 0.71 16.13 -10.82
N LYS A 3 -0.50 16.25 -11.35
CA LYS A 3 -1.40 15.11 -11.57
C LYS A 3 -0.85 14.11 -12.58
N ASP A 4 0.01 14.55 -13.48
CA ASP A 4 0.71 13.69 -14.43
C ASP A 4 1.71 12.74 -13.79
N LEU A 5 2.07 12.98 -12.51
CA LEU A 5 2.93 12.13 -11.71
C LEU A 5 2.17 11.09 -10.89
N VAL A 6 0.85 11.02 -11.01
CA VAL A 6 0.00 10.11 -10.23
C VAL A 6 -0.89 9.32 -11.17
N ALA A 7 -1.03 8.02 -10.93
CA ALA A 7 -1.90 7.17 -11.74
C ALA A 7 -3.37 7.61 -11.61
N GLU A 8 -4.11 7.45 -12.69
CA GLU A 8 -5.53 7.87 -12.76
C GLU A 8 -6.37 7.23 -11.66
N LYS A 9 -6.21 5.93 -11.40
CA LYS A 9 -6.93 5.22 -10.32
C LYS A 9 -6.64 5.80 -8.94
N VAL A 10 -5.41 6.23 -8.71
CA VAL A 10 -5.01 6.86 -7.46
C VAL A 10 -5.66 8.24 -7.32
N LEU A 11 -5.69 9.03 -8.40
CA LEU A 11 -6.38 10.33 -8.42
C LEU A 11 -7.87 10.18 -8.14
N GLU A 12 -8.52 9.18 -8.75
CA GLU A 12 -9.94 8.89 -8.50
C GLU A 12 -10.21 8.60 -7.03
N CYS A 13 -9.34 7.80 -6.41
CA CYS A 13 -9.44 7.47 -4.98
C CYS A 13 -9.27 8.72 -4.10
N ILE A 14 -8.30 9.57 -4.43
CA ILE A 14 -8.06 10.82 -3.73
C ILE A 14 -9.30 11.73 -3.80
N ASP A 15 -9.83 11.92 -4.98
CA ASP A 15 -11.00 12.79 -5.19
C ASP A 15 -12.24 12.26 -4.46
N LYS A 16 -12.40 10.95 -4.43
CA LYS A 16 -13.57 10.31 -3.79
C LYS A 16 -13.52 10.36 -2.27
N ASN A 17 -12.35 10.22 -1.66
CA ASN A 17 -12.21 9.97 -0.22
C ASN A 17 -11.71 11.16 0.58
N PHE A 18 -11.13 12.18 -0.06
CA PHE A 18 -10.52 13.31 0.63
C PHE A 18 -11.11 14.64 0.15
N SER A 19 -11.36 15.53 1.11
CA SER A 19 -11.79 16.91 0.80
C SER A 19 -10.66 17.68 0.11
N ILE A 20 -10.99 18.83 -0.48
CA ILE A 20 -10.01 19.70 -1.11
C ILE A 20 -8.92 20.11 -0.11
N GLU A 21 -9.31 20.44 1.13
CA GLU A 21 -8.37 20.80 2.19
C GLU A 21 -7.44 19.62 2.55
N GLU A 22 -7.99 18.40 2.61
CA GLU A 22 -7.19 17.21 2.87
C GLU A 22 -6.23 16.90 1.74
N GLN A 23 -6.64 17.12 0.49
CA GLN A 23 -5.78 16.92 -0.68
C GLN A 23 -4.57 17.85 -0.69
N GLU A 24 -4.68 19.03 -0.10
CA GLU A 24 -3.56 19.99 0.00
C GLU A 24 -2.39 19.44 0.83
N LYS A 25 -2.63 18.44 1.65
CA LYS A 25 -1.59 17.78 2.48
C LYS A 25 -1.02 16.53 1.83
N ILE A 26 -1.45 16.20 0.63
CA ILE A 26 -0.90 15.09 -0.16
C ILE A 26 0.12 15.65 -1.13
N TYR A 27 1.33 15.14 -1.09
CA TYR A 27 2.42 15.58 -1.95
C TYR A 27 2.89 14.45 -2.84
N VAL A 28 3.38 14.78 -4.01
CA VAL A 28 4.01 13.84 -4.93
C VAL A 28 5.39 14.36 -5.30
N ALA A 29 6.36 13.46 -5.40
CA ALA A 29 7.71 13.78 -5.84
C ALA A 29 8.20 12.78 -6.87
N GLU A 30 8.89 13.28 -7.88
CA GLU A 30 9.60 12.42 -8.82
C GLU A 30 10.73 11.69 -8.11
N ILE A 31 10.96 10.46 -8.52
CA ILE A 31 12.09 9.66 -8.06
C ILE A 31 12.84 9.09 -9.27
N ASP A 32 14.09 8.71 -9.05
CA ASP A 32 14.81 7.86 -9.99
C ASP A 32 14.25 6.45 -9.90
N THR A 33 13.71 5.92 -11.00
CA THR A 33 13.09 4.59 -11.07
C THR A 33 14.02 3.47 -10.62
N LYS A 34 15.32 3.69 -10.66
CA LYS A 34 16.33 2.77 -10.15
C LYS A 34 16.15 2.48 -8.65
N TYR A 35 15.57 3.42 -7.90
CA TYR A 35 15.39 3.31 -6.46
C TYR A 35 13.91 3.15 -6.06
N ILE A 36 13.11 2.53 -6.92
CA ILE A 36 11.67 2.42 -6.69
C ILE A 36 11.32 1.49 -5.52
N ASP A 37 12.14 0.48 -5.23
CA ASP A 37 11.86 -0.42 -4.12
C ASP A 37 12.05 0.27 -2.76
N GLY A 38 11.27 -0.16 -1.75
CA GLY A 38 11.19 0.54 -0.47
C GLY A 38 12.52 0.73 0.24
N ILE A 39 13.37 -0.29 0.29
CA ILE A 39 14.68 -0.22 0.96
C ILE A 39 15.63 0.66 0.15
N GLY A 40 15.68 0.47 -1.15
CA GLY A 40 16.50 1.28 -2.05
C GLY A 40 16.13 2.75 -2.00
N LEU A 41 14.83 3.05 -1.99
CA LEU A 41 14.32 4.41 -1.88
C LEU A 41 14.78 5.07 -0.58
N CYS A 42 14.55 4.39 0.55
CA CYS A 42 14.90 4.93 1.86
C CYS A 42 16.39 5.17 2.00
N ASN A 43 17.22 4.25 1.51
CA ASN A 43 18.67 4.39 1.57
C ASN A 43 19.17 5.53 0.69
N HIS A 44 18.69 5.64 -0.54
CA HIS A 44 19.16 6.64 -1.49
C HIS A 44 18.73 8.07 -1.10
N TYR A 45 17.47 8.24 -0.70
CA TYR A 45 16.92 9.55 -0.35
C TYR A 45 17.02 9.88 1.14
N ASN A 46 17.72 9.06 1.91
CA ASN A 46 17.91 9.26 3.35
C ASN A 46 16.60 9.40 4.12
N ILE A 47 15.66 8.51 3.82
CA ILE A 47 14.34 8.46 4.45
C ILE A 47 14.36 7.39 5.53
N PRO A 48 13.86 7.65 6.75
CA PRO A 48 13.70 6.58 7.75
C PRO A 48 12.82 5.46 7.21
N ARG A 49 13.27 4.20 7.34
CA ARG A 49 12.54 3.04 6.78
C ARG A 49 11.10 2.95 7.25
N LYS A 50 10.86 3.25 8.52
CA LYS A 50 9.51 3.21 9.10
C LYS A 50 8.56 4.24 8.50
N GLN A 51 9.07 5.24 7.78
CA GLN A 51 8.25 6.22 7.06
C GLN A 51 7.79 5.69 5.70
N GLY A 52 8.48 4.70 5.14
CA GLY A 52 8.05 4.05 3.91
C GLY A 52 6.98 3.02 4.19
N ALA A 53 5.93 2.99 3.36
CA ALA A 53 4.86 2.00 3.44
C ALA A 53 5.00 1.01 2.28
N ASN A 54 5.10 -0.27 2.63
CA ASN A 54 5.24 -1.36 1.67
C ASN A 54 3.88 -2.04 1.50
N CYS A 55 3.39 -2.12 0.26
CA CYS A 55 2.08 -2.68 -0.07
C CYS A 55 2.25 -3.98 -0.87
N LEU A 56 1.61 -5.05 -0.41
CA LEU A 56 1.64 -6.36 -1.06
C LEU A 56 0.23 -6.90 -1.20
N ILE A 57 -0.10 -7.42 -2.37
CA ILE A 57 -1.37 -8.12 -2.57
C ILE A 57 -1.15 -9.60 -2.38
N VAL A 58 -1.96 -10.22 -1.53
CA VAL A 58 -1.92 -11.66 -1.29
C VAL A 58 -3.22 -12.32 -1.71
N GLU A 59 -3.11 -13.59 -2.08
CA GLU A 59 -4.20 -14.47 -2.41
C GLU A 59 -4.44 -15.41 -1.23
N CYS A 60 -5.67 -15.44 -0.74
CA CYS A 60 -6.06 -16.23 0.41
C CYS A 60 -7.04 -17.30 -0.04
N ILE A 61 -6.69 -18.58 0.16
CA ILE A 61 -7.46 -19.71 -0.34
C ILE A 61 -7.95 -20.60 0.81
N ARG A 62 -9.23 -20.93 0.77
CA ARG A 62 -9.82 -21.97 1.58
C ARG A 62 -10.84 -22.75 0.74
N LYS A 63 -10.62 -24.05 0.57
CA LYS A 63 -11.39 -24.89 -0.37
C LYS A 63 -11.35 -24.25 -1.77
N ASP A 64 -12.50 -24.00 -2.36
CA ASP A 64 -12.60 -23.39 -3.69
C ASP A 64 -12.75 -21.85 -3.64
N ILE A 65 -12.71 -21.28 -2.44
CA ILE A 65 -12.87 -19.83 -2.26
C ILE A 65 -11.51 -19.16 -2.29
N LYS A 66 -11.38 -18.19 -3.18
CA LYS A 66 -10.18 -17.37 -3.36
C LYS A 66 -10.54 -15.92 -3.05
N LYS A 67 -9.77 -15.28 -2.18
CA LYS A 67 -9.91 -13.86 -1.82
C LYS A 67 -8.60 -13.15 -1.98
N TYR A 68 -8.66 -11.86 -2.27
CA TYR A 68 -7.49 -11.00 -2.37
C TYR A 68 -7.52 -9.95 -1.27
N VAL A 69 -6.37 -9.70 -0.68
CA VAL A 69 -6.21 -8.75 0.41
C VAL A 69 -4.94 -7.94 0.17
N ALA A 70 -5.03 -6.62 0.34
CA ALA A 70 -3.86 -5.76 0.33
C ALA A 70 -3.30 -5.67 1.75
N LEU A 71 -1.99 -5.79 1.86
CA LEU A 71 -1.27 -5.69 3.14
C LEU A 71 -0.36 -4.47 3.10
N LEU A 72 -0.42 -3.64 4.12
CA LEU A 72 0.41 -2.45 4.23
C LEU A 72 1.19 -2.44 5.55
N ILE A 73 2.51 -2.44 5.44
CA ILE A 73 3.42 -2.45 6.59
C ILE A 73 4.57 -1.46 6.38
N PRO A 74 5.27 -1.04 7.44
CA PRO A 74 6.48 -0.22 7.26
C PRO A 74 7.58 -0.98 6.51
N VAL A 75 8.35 -0.25 5.73
CA VAL A 75 9.55 -0.78 5.08
C VAL A 75 10.55 -1.26 6.14
N GLY A 76 11.20 -2.39 5.88
CA GLY A 76 12.16 -3.00 6.82
C GLY A 76 11.56 -4.12 7.66
N TYR A 77 10.26 -4.36 7.55
CA TYR A 77 9.58 -5.50 8.19
C TYR A 77 9.21 -6.56 7.17
N LYS A 78 8.89 -7.74 7.64
CA LYS A 78 8.31 -8.82 6.83
C LYS A 78 6.80 -8.88 7.02
N PHE A 79 6.09 -9.32 5.98
CA PHE A 79 4.65 -9.60 6.08
C PHE A 79 4.42 -10.92 6.82
N ASN A 80 3.61 -10.88 7.86
CA ASN A 80 3.26 -12.08 8.62
C ASN A 80 2.08 -12.82 7.98
N MET A 81 2.35 -13.44 6.81
CA MET A 81 1.33 -14.12 6.00
C MET A 81 0.87 -15.45 6.60
N SER A 82 1.83 -16.26 7.06
CA SER A 82 1.57 -17.64 7.51
C SER A 82 0.84 -17.72 8.85
N SER A 83 0.84 -16.68 9.64
CA SER A 83 0.16 -16.64 10.94
C SER A 83 -0.94 -15.58 10.93
N THR A 84 -0.60 -14.30 10.99
CA THR A 84 -1.59 -13.22 11.15
C THR A 84 -2.61 -13.18 10.02
N VAL A 85 -2.16 -13.12 8.76
CA VAL A 85 -3.08 -13.03 7.63
C VAL A 85 -3.91 -14.30 7.49
N ARG A 86 -3.28 -15.46 7.61
CA ARG A 86 -3.96 -16.74 7.50
C ARG A 86 -5.08 -16.90 8.53
N LYS A 87 -4.83 -16.52 9.77
CA LYS A 87 -5.85 -16.57 10.83
C LYS A 87 -6.95 -15.55 10.59
N LYS A 88 -6.58 -14.32 10.27
CA LYS A 88 -7.52 -13.21 10.06
C LYS A 88 -8.49 -13.50 8.92
N THR A 89 -8.01 -14.09 7.85
CA THR A 89 -8.82 -14.41 6.67
C THR A 89 -9.47 -15.80 6.74
N ASN A 90 -9.19 -16.55 7.80
CA ASN A 90 -9.64 -17.95 7.93
C ASN A 90 -9.25 -18.76 6.69
N SER A 91 -8.03 -18.61 6.22
CA SER A 91 -7.53 -19.25 5.01
C SER A 91 -6.68 -20.46 5.33
N ARG A 92 -6.64 -21.40 4.42
CA ARG A 92 -5.75 -22.56 4.50
C ARG A 92 -4.37 -22.19 3.96
N MET A 93 -4.35 -21.38 2.89
CA MET A 93 -3.12 -20.97 2.21
C MET A 93 -3.17 -19.46 1.94
N VAL A 94 -2.04 -18.79 2.17
CA VAL A 94 -1.85 -17.38 1.82
C VAL A 94 -0.54 -17.28 1.03
N SER A 95 -0.62 -16.71 -0.15
CA SER A 95 0.54 -16.53 -1.04
C SER A 95 0.48 -15.20 -1.75
N VAL A 96 1.62 -14.78 -2.31
CA VAL A 96 1.67 -13.55 -3.11
C VAL A 96 0.79 -13.73 -4.34
N ALA A 97 -0.07 -12.76 -4.62
CA ALA A 97 -0.98 -12.81 -5.75
C ALA A 97 -0.22 -12.72 -7.08
N ASN A 98 -0.81 -13.27 -8.14
CA ASN A 98 -0.25 -13.16 -9.48
C ASN A 98 -0.12 -11.70 -9.89
N LEU A 99 1.08 -11.29 -10.29
CA LEU A 99 1.39 -9.89 -10.60
C LEU A 99 0.52 -9.35 -11.74
N ASN A 100 0.39 -10.10 -12.84
CA ASN A 100 -0.39 -9.64 -13.99
C ASN A 100 -1.86 -9.41 -13.63
N TYR A 101 -2.43 -10.30 -12.83
CA TYR A 101 -3.78 -10.15 -12.32
C TYR A 101 -3.93 -8.90 -11.45
N VAL A 102 -2.97 -8.67 -10.55
CA VAL A 102 -2.98 -7.50 -9.66
C VAL A 102 -2.88 -6.20 -10.47
N LEU A 103 -1.97 -6.15 -11.44
CA LEU A 103 -1.81 -4.95 -12.27
C LEU A 103 -3.05 -4.67 -13.12
N GLU A 104 -3.71 -5.70 -13.64
CA GLU A 104 -4.99 -5.56 -14.35
C GLU A 104 -6.06 -4.95 -13.46
N LYS A 105 -6.17 -5.42 -12.22
CA LYS A 105 -7.23 -4.98 -11.29
C LYS A 105 -6.95 -3.62 -10.66
N THR A 106 -5.70 -3.28 -10.43
CA THR A 106 -5.32 -2.01 -9.80
C THR A 106 -5.05 -0.89 -10.80
N GLU A 107 -4.78 -1.23 -12.06
CA GLU A 107 -4.49 -0.29 -13.15
C GLU A 107 -3.31 0.64 -12.83
N VAL A 108 -2.29 0.11 -12.18
CA VAL A 108 -1.05 0.82 -11.86
C VAL A 108 0.16 0.08 -12.42
N GLU A 109 1.31 0.73 -12.41
CA GLU A 109 2.55 0.14 -12.87
C GLU A 109 3.17 -0.79 -11.83
N GLU A 110 3.95 -1.75 -12.29
CA GLU A 110 4.70 -2.66 -11.43
C GLU A 110 5.57 -1.89 -10.44
N ASN A 111 5.70 -2.39 -9.22
CA ASN A 111 6.41 -1.76 -8.11
C ASN A 111 5.80 -0.45 -7.60
N SER A 112 4.58 -0.12 -8.03
CA SER A 112 3.89 1.09 -7.59
C SER A 112 2.49 0.83 -7.03
N ILE A 113 2.24 -0.40 -6.59
CA ILE A 113 1.01 -0.78 -5.89
C ILE A 113 0.97 -0.04 -4.55
N ASN A 114 -0.20 0.49 -4.20
CA ASN A 114 -0.37 1.36 -3.04
C ASN A 114 -1.79 1.25 -2.50
N PRO A 115 -2.08 1.75 -1.29
CA PRO A 115 -3.41 1.61 -0.70
C PRO A 115 -4.51 2.39 -1.42
N LEU A 116 -4.16 3.34 -2.28
CA LEU A 116 -5.14 4.19 -2.97
C LEU A 116 -5.60 3.61 -4.32
N CYS A 117 -5.02 2.50 -4.78
CA CYS A 117 -5.40 1.86 -6.04
C CYS A 117 -6.17 0.55 -5.84
N ILE A 118 -6.45 0.17 -4.62
CA ILE A 118 -7.03 -1.15 -4.30
C ILE A 118 -8.51 -1.19 -4.68
N PRO A 119 -8.97 -2.23 -5.42
CA PRO A 119 -10.39 -2.40 -5.70
C PRO A 119 -11.23 -2.40 -4.41
N PRO A 120 -12.44 -1.81 -4.43
CA PRO A 120 -13.25 -1.69 -3.21
C PRO A 120 -13.66 -3.02 -2.60
N THR A 121 -13.63 -4.11 -3.38
CA THR A 121 -13.95 -5.45 -2.91
C THR A 121 -12.79 -6.15 -2.18
N TRP A 122 -11.58 -5.59 -2.23
CA TRP A 122 -10.42 -6.14 -1.54
C TRP A 122 -10.20 -5.39 -0.22
N PRO A 123 -10.19 -6.08 0.93
CA PRO A 123 -9.79 -5.45 2.19
C PRO A 123 -8.35 -4.97 2.13
N ILE A 124 -8.07 -3.89 2.86
CA ILE A 124 -6.71 -3.39 3.06
C ILE A 124 -6.38 -3.55 4.54
N TYR A 125 -5.46 -4.45 4.87
CA TYR A 125 -4.98 -4.62 6.23
C TYR A 125 -3.76 -3.74 6.44
N VAL A 126 -3.83 -2.90 7.44
CA VAL A 126 -2.77 -1.94 7.78
C VAL A 126 -2.21 -2.25 9.16
N ASP A 127 -0.90 -2.41 9.25
CA ASP A 127 -0.26 -2.53 10.56
C ASP A 127 -0.31 -1.18 11.29
N PRO A 128 -0.79 -1.16 12.54
CA PRO A 128 -0.89 0.08 13.33
C PRO A 128 0.42 0.84 13.49
N LYS A 129 1.56 0.19 13.31
CA LYS A 129 2.88 0.86 13.35
C LYS A 129 2.97 2.03 12.38
N LEU A 130 2.25 1.97 11.25
CA LEU A 130 2.25 3.06 10.28
C LEU A 130 1.59 4.33 10.82
N LEU A 131 0.68 4.21 11.78
CA LEU A 131 0.00 5.35 12.39
C LEU A 131 0.85 6.07 13.44
N ASP A 132 1.96 5.46 13.87
CA ASP A 132 2.90 6.09 14.81
C ASP A 132 3.71 7.21 14.15
N ILE A 133 3.63 7.33 12.85
CA ILE A 133 4.38 8.30 12.03
C ILE A 133 3.38 9.27 11.40
N PRO A 134 3.62 10.60 11.47
CA PRO A 134 2.66 11.58 10.94
C PRO A 134 2.40 11.46 9.44
N ASN A 135 3.44 11.20 8.66
CA ASN A 135 3.35 11.08 7.20
C ASN A 135 4.09 9.85 6.71
N ILE A 136 3.48 9.16 5.76
CA ILE A 136 4.07 7.97 5.14
C ILE A 136 4.31 8.21 3.66
N ILE A 137 5.28 7.50 3.12
CA ILE A 137 5.61 7.50 1.69
C ILE A 137 5.12 6.18 1.12
N CYS A 138 4.32 6.25 0.07
CA CYS A 138 3.80 5.08 -0.64
C CYS A 138 3.87 5.27 -2.15
N GLY A 139 3.55 4.21 -2.88
CA GLY A 139 3.48 4.28 -4.34
C GLY A 139 2.42 5.26 -4.82
N SER A 140 2.65 5.81 -6.01
CA SER A 140 1.74 6.73 -6.70
C SER A 140 0.92 6.06 -7.81
N GLY A 141 1.21 4.79 -8.08
CA GLY A 141 0.72 4.07 -9.25
C GLY A 141 1.61 4.19 -10.48
N LEU A 142 2.59 5.08 -10.45
CA LEU A 142 3.59 5.25 -11.51
C LEU A 142 4.99 5.03 -10.96
N GLN A 143 5.85 4.41 -11.73
CA GLN A 143 7.22 4.09 -11.30
C GLN A 143 8.10 5.32 -11.06
N LYS A 144 7.78 6.42 -11.71
CA LYS A 144 8.59 7.64 -11.68
C LYS A 144 8.36 8.55 -10.48
N SER A 145 7.46 8.18 -9.57
CA SER A 145 7.09 9.06 -8.45
C SER A 145 6.66 8.31 -7.21
N LYS A 146 6.61 9.01 -6.09
CA LYS A 146 6.06 8.52 -4.81
C LYS A 146 5.15 9.58 -4.22
N LEU A 147 4.18 9.13 -3.42
CA LEU A 147 3.28 10.00 -2.66
C LEU A 147 3.74 10.10 -1.21
N LEU A 148 3.58 11.29 -0.65
CA LEU A 148 3.68 11.55 0.78
C LEU A 148 2.28 11.92 1.27
N ILE A 149 1.72 11.12 2.18
CA ILE A 149 0.38 11.34 2.71
C ILE A 149 0.40 11.30 4.24
N PRO A 150 -0.48 12.05 4.92
CA PRO A 150 -0.67 11.87 6.35
C PRO A 150 -1.11 10.43 6.63
N SER A 151 -0.46 9.76 7.57
CA SER A 151 -0.75 8.35 7.87
C SER A 151 -2.20 8.13 8.28
N LYS A 152 -2.80 9.07 9.00
CA LYS A 152 -4.21 9.01 9.42
C LYS A 152 -5.20 8.97 8.25
N TYR A 153 -4.79 9.39 7.05
CA TYR A 153 -5.64 9.34 5.86
C TYR A 153 -5.97 7.91 5.45
N LEU A 154 -5.16 6.94 5.84
CA LEU A 154 -5.47 5.52 5.62
C LEU A 154 -6.80 5.14 6.24
N LEU A 155 -7.16 5.74 7.38
CA LEU A 155 -8.41 5.45 8.09
C LEU A 155 -9.65 6.00 7.39
N LYS A 156 -9.48 6.86 6.39
CA LYS A 156 -10.60 7.40 5.59
C LYS A 156 -10.97 6.50 4.42
N LEU A 157 -10.13 5.52 4.09
CA LEU A 157 -10.43 4.56 3.04
C LEU A 157 -11.45 3.54 3.55
N PRO A 158 -12.53 3.27 2.78
CA PRO A 158 -13.64 2.46 3.30
C PRO A 158 -13.32 0.99 3.54
N ASN A 159 -12.29 0.47 2.90
CA ASN A 159 -11.91 -0.94 2.97
C ASN A 159 -10.67 -1.19 3.85
N VAL A 160 -10.21 -0.20 4.61
CA VAL A 160 -9.08 -0.32 5.52
C VAL A 160 -9.50 -0.92 6.86
N GLU A 161 -8.71 -1.85 7.35
CA GLU A 161 -8.82 -2.43 8.69
C GLU A 161 -7.43 -2.48 9.33
N LEU A 162 -7.31 -2.04 10.56
CA LEU A 162 -6.06 -2.14 11.32
C LEU A 162 -5.90 -3.57 11.83
N VAL A 163 -4.75 -4.16 11.56
CA VAL A 163 -4.44 -5.54 11.94
C VAL A 163 -3.09 -5.57 12.66
N ALA A 164 -3.12 -5.82 13.96
CA ALA A 164 -1.91 -5.95 14.75
C ALA A 164 -1.07 -7.14 14.29
N ASP A 165 0.24 -7.07 14.47
CA ASP A 165 1.20 -8.13 14.13
C ASP A 165 1.22 -8.52 12.64
N LEU A 166 0.76 -7.63 11.78
CA LEU A 166 0.87 -7.80 10.32
C LEU A 166 2.32 -7.68 9.88
N ALA A 167 3.05 -6.74 10.46
CA ALA A 167 4.48 -6.59 10.27
C ALA A 167 5.22 -7.36 11.35
N LYS A 168 6.21 -8.16 10.96
CA LYS A 168 7.11 -8.83 11.89
C LYS A 168 8.55 -8.47 11.62
N GLU A 169 9.36 -8.46 12.65
CA GLU A 169 10.79 -8.17 12.52
C GLU A 169 11.49 -9.23 11.66
N ILE A 170 12.50 -8.78 10.96
CA ILE A 170 13.34 -9.65 10.12
C ILE A 170 14.32 -10.44 10.97
#